data_c0cb85fae267ce44ed536268bed244e1
#
_entry.id   c0cb85fae267ce44ed536268bed244e1
#
_cell.length_a   1.000
_cell.length_b   1.000
_cell.length_c   1.000
_cell.angle_alpha   90.00
_cell.angle_beta   90.00
_cell.angle_gamma   90.00
#
_symmetry.space_group_name_H-M   'P 1'
#
loop_
_entity.id
_entity.type
_entity.pdbx_description
1 polymer ?
#
loop_
_entity_poly.entity_id
_entity_poly.type
_entity_poly.pdbx_seq_one_letter_code
_entity_poly.pdbx_strand_id
1 'polypeptide(L)'
;MNERSINRVELQGRVGTVRIQSIGDQMVSTFSLQTNHFYTLNDGSAKVCETAWHCICAYESEDVVTAGLTRGSLVHLEGRLRTNRYTAADGSERTFTEVIAATLRVVE
;
A
#
# COMPACT_ATOMS: atom_id res chain seq x y z
N MET A 1 -21.51 -1.86 24.39
CA MET A 1 -21.09 -0.49 24.06
C MET A 1 -20.73 -0.40 22.61
N ASN A 2 -21.25 0.60 21.93
CA ASN A 2 -20.99 0.77 20.50
C ASN A 2 -19.97 1.88 20.30
N GLU A 3 -18.75 1.49 20.09
CA GLU A 3 -17.71 2.43 19.69
C GLU A 3 -17.60 2.43 18.18
N ARG A 4 -17.50 3.62 17.61
CA ARG A 4 -17.25 3.75 16.18
C ARG A 4 -15.79 4.07 15.97
N SER A 5 -15.15 3.21 15.19
CA SER A 5 -13.76 3.40 14.80
C SER A 5 -13.70 3.53 13.30
N ILE A 6 -12.73 4.29 12.84
CA ILE A 6 -12.46 4.45 11.40
C ILE A 6 -11.01 4.07 11.16
N ASN A 7 -10.82 3.18 10.21
CA ASN A 7 -9.49 2.82 9.72
C ASN A 7 -9.60 2.78 8.20
N ARG A 8 -9.22 3.87 7.57
CA ARG A 8 -9.38 4.05 6.13
C ARG A 8 -8.19 4.76 5.54
N VAL A 9 -7.71 4.22 4.42
CA VAL A 9 -6.58 4.77 3.68
C VAL A 9 -6.96 4.83 2.21
N GLU A 10 -6.66 5.94 1.58
CA GLU A 10 -6.75 6.07 0.14
C GLU A 10 -5.40 6.48 -0.40
N LEU A 11 -4.90 5.75 -1.39
CA LEU A 11 -3.59 6.01 -1.98
C LEU A 11 -3.67 5.94 -3.50
N GLN A 12 -2.90 6.79 -4.14
CA GLN A 12 -2.64 6.71 -5.56
C GLN A 12 -1.17 6.99 -5.81
N GLY A 13 -0.51 6.09 -6.51
CA GLY A 13 0.92 6.23 -6.74
C GLY A 13 1.46 5.17 -7.68
N ARG A 14 2.79 5.14 -7.78
CA ARG A 14 3.50 4.21 -8.68
C ARG A 14 3.96 2.98 -7.93
N VAL A 15 3.76 1.84 -8.57
CA VAL A 15 4.17 0.55 -8.03
C VAL A 15 5.68 0.37 -8.18
N GLY A 16 6.32 -0.09 -7.10
CA GLY A 16 7.73 -0.46 -7.12
C GLY A 16 7.90 -1.94 -7.42
N THR A 17 8.15 -2.74 -6.38
CA THR A 17 8.30 -4.19 -6.54
C THR A 17 6.97 -4.88 -6.35
N VAL A 18 6.72 -5.95 -7.10
CA VAL A 18 5.50 -6.74 -7.04
C VAL A 18 5.86 -8.19 -6.76
N ARG A 19 5.14 -8.80 -5.84
CA ARG A 19 5.22 -10.22 -5.56
C ARG A 19 3.81 -10.80 -5.61
N ILE A 20 3.61 -11.81 -6.43
CA ILE A 20 2.32 -12.46 -6.59
C ILE A 20 2.42 -13.88 -6.06
N GLN A 21 1.47 -14.25 -5.22
CA GLN A 21 1.40 -15.58 -4.63
C GLN A 21 -0.01 -16.14 -4.80
N SER A 22 -0.08 -17.47 -4.88
CA SER A 22 -1.36 -18.17 -4.86
C SER A 22 -1.51 -18.79 -3.47
N ILE A 23 -2.57 -18.43 -2.77
CA ILE A 23 -2.89 -19.00 -1.46
C ILE A 23 -4.25 -19.69 -1.58
N GLY A 24 -4.23 -21.03 -1.64
CA GLY A 24 -5.43 -21.77 -1.98
C GLY A 24 -5.88 -21.41 -3.39
N ASP A 25 -7.12 -21.01 -3.55
CA ASP A 25 -7.69 -20.59 -4.83
C ASP A 25 -7.59 -19.09 -5.06
N GLN A 26 -6.94 -18.36 -4.15
CA GLN A 26 -6.90 -16.91 -4.20
C GLN A 26 -5.52 -16.39 -4.56
N MET A 27 -5.50 -15.42 -5.46
CA MET A 27 -4.27 -14.71 -5.81
C MET A 27 -4.08 -13.55 -4.84
N VAL A 28 -2.87 -13.42 -4.33
CA VAL A 28 -2.51 -12.34 -3.42
C VAL A 28 -1.30 -11.61 -4.00
N SER A 29 -1.45 -10.32 -4.17
CA SER A 29 -0.35 -9.46 -4.63
C SER A 29 0.13 -8.60 -3.48
N THR A 30 1.44 -8.62 -3.22
CA THR A 30 2.06 -7.69 -2.29
C THR A 30 3.01 -6.81 -3.08
N PHE A 31 2.95 -5.51 -2.83
CA PHE A 31 3.77 -4.59 -3.58
C PHE A 31 4.07 -3.33 -2.78
N SER A 32 5.12 -2.64 -3.18
CA SER A 32 5.43 -1.32 -2.66
C SER A 32 4.79 -0.27 -3.54
N LEU A 33 4.26 0.77 -2.92
CA LEU A 33 3.60 1.88 -3.61
C LEU A 33 4.27 3.18 -3.20
N GLN A 34 4.70 3.94 -4.18
CA GLN A 34 5.34 5.23 -3.96
C GLN A 34 4.33 6.34 -4.09
N THR A 35 4.26 7.18 -3.07
CA THR A 35 3.51 8.44 -3.14
C THR A 35 4.47 9.59 -2.93
N ASN A 36 4.21 10.69 -3.61
CA ASN A 36 5.02 11.90 -3.52
C ASN A 36 4.16 13.05 -3.03
N HIS A 37 4.68 13.79 -2.06
CA HIS A 37 4.05 15.00 -1.57
C HIS A 37 4.97 16.16 -1.83
N PHE A 38 4.47 17.16 -2.54
CA PHE A 38 5.26 18.34 -2.91
C PHE A 38 4.81 19.52 -2.08
N TYR A 39 5.75 20.28 -1.54
CA TYR A 39 5.45 21.52 -0.84
C TYR A 39 6.56 22.53 -1.05
N THR A 40 6.22 23.79 -0.84
CA THR A 40 7.17 24.90 -0.96
C THR A 40 7.57 25.33 0.45
N LEU A 41 8.86 25.57 0.67
CA LEU A 41 9.32 26.09 1.93
C LEU A 41 8.67 27.44 2.23
N ASN A 42 8.51 27.76 3.52
CA ASN A 42 7.79 28.96 3.96
C ASN A 42 8.36 30.25 3.40
N ASP A 43 9.65 30.27 3.13
CA ASP A 43 10.34 31.45 2.56
C ASP A 43 10.28 31.50 1.02
N GLY A 44 9.64 30.49 0.40
CA GLY A 44 9.53 30.40 -1.06
C GLY A 44 10.81 30.02 -1.78
N SER A 45 11.87 29.69 -1.06
CA SER A 45 13.20 29.47 -1.65
C SER A 45 13.34 28.19 -2.44
N ALA A 46 12.53 27.15 -2.11
CA ALA A 46 12.66 25.85 -2.76
C ALA A 46 11.36 25.06 -2.67
N LYS A 47 11.16 24.17 -3.65
CA LYS A 47 10.16 23.13 -3.58
C LYS A 47 10.80 21.85 -3.06
N VAL A 48 10.07 21.15 -2.22
CA VAL A 48 10.53 19.91 -1.63
C VAL A 48 9.59 18.79 -2.04
N CYS A 49 10.16 17.65 -2.39
CA CYS A 49 9.40 16.43 -2.65
C CYS A 49 9.64 15.44 -1.52
N GLU A 50 8.57 15.07 -0.85
CA GLU A 50 8.60 14.06 0.20
C GLU A 50 8.06 12.76 -0.37
N THR A 51 8.89 11.73 -0.40
CA THR A 51 8.51 10.43 -0.94
C THR A 51 8.24 9.45 0.20
N ALA A 52 7.10 8.79 0.13
CA ALA A 52 6.75 7.73 1.06
C ALA A 52 6.56 6.42 0.30
N TRP A 53 7.04 5.33 0.87
CA TRP A 53 6.83 3.99 0.36
C TRP A 53 5.87 3.25 1.28
N HIS A 54 4.82 2.69 0.70
CA HIS A 54 3.78 1.96 1.42
C HIS A 54 3.83 0.50 1.04
N CYS A 55 3.60 -0.37 2.01
CA CYS A 55 3.49 -1.80 1.76
C CYS A 55 2.01 -2.14 1.58
N ILE A 56 1.68 -2.71 0.43
CA ILE A 56 0.29 -3.00 0.06
C ILE A 56 0.11 -4.51 -0.06
N CYS A 57 -1.00 -5.00 0.48
CA CYS A 57 -1.43 -6.38 0.32
C CYS A 57 -2.81 -6.38 -0.33
N ALA A 58 -2.91 -7.06 -1.47
CA ALA A 58 -4.13 -7.07 -2.27
C ALA A 58 -4.56 -8.50 -2.53
N TYR A 59 -5.69 -8.89 -1.93
CA TYR A 59 -6.35 -10.16 -2.20
C TYR A 59 -7.29 -9.95 -3.39
N GLU A 60 -7.01 -10.64 -4.49
CA GLU A 60 -7.78 -10.44 -5.72
C GLU A 60 -9.25 -10.74 -5.49
N SER A 61 -10.10 -9.84 -5.98
CA SER A 61 -11.55 -9.96 -5.88
C SER A 61 -12.17 -9.14 -7.00
N GLU A 62 -13.49 -9.07 -7.02
CA GLU A 62 -14.21 -8.24 -7.98
C GLU A 62 -13.80 -6.78 -7.88
N ASP A 63 -13.56 -6.29 -6.67
CA ASP A 63 -13.21 -4.89 -6.42
C ASP A 63 -11.70 -4.65 -6.36
N VAL A 64 -10.90 -5.70 -6.28
CA VAL A 64 -9.43 -5.64 -6.23
C VAL A 64 -8.91 -6.25 -7.51
N VAL A 65 -8.71 -5.39 -8.52
CA VAL A 65 -8.35 -5.82 -9.87
C VAL A 65 -6.85 -5.62 -10.05
N THR A 66 -6.12 -6.73 -10.17
CA THR A 66 -4.66 -6.73 -10.29
C THR A 66 -4.17 -6.99 -11.71
N ALA A 67 -5.09 -7.12 -12.68
CA ALA A 67 -4.70 -7.30 -14.08
C ALA A 67 -3.88 -6.10 -14.55
N GLY A 68 -2.72 -6.37 -15.12
CA GLY A 68 -1.83 -5.32 -15.59
C GLY A 68 -0.95 -4.70 -14.52
N LEU A 69 -1.00 -5.20 -13.29
CA LEU A 69 -0.18 -4.70 -12.19
C LEU A 69 1.28 -5.08 -12.41
N THR A 70 2.11 -4.10 -12.67
CA THR A 70 3.53 -4.28 -12.84
C THR A 70 4.29 -3.12 -12.22
N ARG A 71 5.60 -3.26 -12.13
CA ARG A 71 6.45 -2.15 -11.70
C ARG A 71 6.22 -0.93 -12.60
N GLY A 72 6.00 0.22 -11.98
CA GLY A 72 5.74 1.47 -12.68
C GLY A 72 4.28 1.77 -12.92
N SER A 73 3.38 0.81 -12.71
CA SER A 73 1.95 1.06 -12.85
C SER A 73 1.48 2.16 -11.93
N LEU A 74 0.59 3.00 -12.43
CA LEU A 74 -0.14 3.95 -11.60
C LEU A 74 -1.38 3.27 -11.06
N VAL A 75 -1.50 3.20 -9.75
CA VAL A 75 -2.56 2.45 -9.07
C VAL A 75 -3.31 3.37 -8.12
N HIS A 76 -4.63 3.23 -8.11
CA HIS A 76 -5.49 3.84 -7.11
C HIS A 76 -6.10 2.75 -6.25
N LEU A 77 -6.04 2.93 -4.94
CA LEU A 77 -6.60 1.96 -4.01
C LEU A 77 -7.20 2.64 -2.78
N GLU A 78 -8.15 1.96 -2.19
CA GLU A 78 -8.66 2.28 -0.87
C GLU A 78 -8.59 1.02 -0.02
N GLY A 79 -8.33 1.18 1.27
CA GLY A 79 -8.24 0.05 2.17
C GLY A 79 -8.08 0.50 3.61
N ARG A 80 -7.42 -0.33 4.38
CA ARG A 80 -7.19 -0.10 5.80
C ARG A 80 -5.77 -0.44 6.20
N LEU A 81 -5.32 0.12 7.29
CA LEU A 81 -4.03 -0.23 7.88
C LEU A 81 -4.16 -1.51 8.69
N ARG A 82 -3.15 -2.35 8.60
CA ARG A 82 -3.03 -3.56 9.43
C ARG A 82 -1.60 -3.66 9.93
N THR A 83 -1.45 -3.98 11.21
CA THR A 83 -0.13 -4.21 11.81
C THR A 83 0.07 -5.70 11.98
N ASN A 84 1.16 -6.21 11.42
CA ASN A 84 1.55 -7.60 11.55
C ASN A 84 2.77 -7.74 12.43
N ARG A 85 2.86 -8.88 13.11
CA ARG A 85 4.02 -9.23 13.93
C ARG A 85 4.80 -10.36 13.25
N TYR A 86 6.10 -10.32 13.40
CA TYR A 86 6.95 -11.40 12.95
C TYR A 86 8.16 -11.52 13.88
N THR A 87 8.78 -12.70 13.86
CA THR A 87 9.99 -12.94 14.63
C THR A 87 11.18 -12.76 13.69
N ALA A 88 12.06 -11.83 14.04
CA ALA A 88 13.28 -11.58 13.27
C ALA A 88 14.30 -12.71 13.50
N ALA A 89 15.35 -12.73 12.67
CA ALA A 89 16.39 -13.75 12.74
C ALA A 89 17.10 -13.77 14.09
N ASP A 90 17.15 -12.65 14.80
CA ASP A 90 17.78 -12.56 16.13
C ASP A 90 16.85 -13.00 17.27
N GLY A 91 15.66 -13.48 16.96
CA GLY A 91 14.66 -13.90 17.95
C GLY A 91 13.78 -12.80 18.51
N SER A 92 14.02 -11.54 18.13
CA SER A 92 13.18 -10.44 18.60
C SER A 92 11.85 -10.39 17.84
N GLU A 93 10.80 -9.93 18.51
CA GLU A 93 9.53 -9.65 17.87
C GLU A 93 9.57 -8.28 17.25
N ARG A 94 9.09 -8.21 16.01
CA ARG A 94 8.99 -6.95 15.27
C ARG A 94 7.60 -6.81 14.67
N THR A 95 7.23 -5.57 14.39
CA THR A 95 5.95 -5.27 13.75
C THR A 95 6.20 -4.49 12.47
N PHE A 96 5.29 -4.63 11.52
CA PHE A 96 5.25 -3.76 10.35
C PHE A 96 3.81 -3.44 10.01
N THR A 97 3.61 -2.29 9.42
CA THR A 97 2.29 -1.82 9.03
C THR A 97 2.15 -1.94 7.52
N GLU A 98 1.03 -2.48 7.09
CA GLU A 98 0.69 -2.57 5.68
C GLU A 98 -0.72 -2.08 5.44
N VAL A 99 -1.03 -1.81 4.18
CA VAL A 99 -2.37 -1.44 3.74
C VAL A 99 -3.00 -2.65 3.08
N ILE A 100 -4.16 -3.06 3.56
CA ILE A 100 -4.96 -4.11 2.93
C ILE A 100 -5.94 -3.42 2.00
N ALA A 101 -5.82 -3.67 0.70
CA ALA A 101 -6.68 -3.06 -0.29
C ALA A 101 -8.09 -3.63 -0.23
N ALA A 102 -9.09 -2.77 -0.12
CA ALA A 102 -10.50 -3.14 -0.26
C ALA A 102 -10.96 -2.91 -1.70
N THR A 103 -10.41 -1.89 -2.35
CA THR A 103 -10.59 -1.62 -3.77
C THR A 103 -9.24 -1.31 -4.38
N LEU A 104 -9.03 -1.73 -5.62
CA LEU A 104 -7.78 -1.46 -6.32
C LEU A 104 -8.03 -1.51 -7.83
N ARG A 105 -7.46 -0.55 -8.53
CA ARG A 105 -7.46 -0.55 -9.99
C ARG A 105 -6.16 0.05 -10.51
N VAL A 106 -5.72 -0.49 -11.63
CA VAL A 106 -4.57 0.07 -12.37
C VAL A 106 -5.11 1.20 -13.23
N VAL A 107 -4.57 2.41 -13.05
CA VAL A 107 -5.03 3.60 -13.74
C VAL A 107 -4.27 3.79 -15.04
N GLU A 108 -2.97 3.50 -15.01
CA GLU A 108 -2.13 3.49 -16.22
C GLU A 108 -0.81 2.73 -16.04
#